data_309364c5d16315369dd707943585fefa
#
_entry.id   309364c5d16315369dd707943585fefa
#
_cell.length_a   1.000
_cell.length_b   1.000
_cell.length_c   1.000
_cell.angle_alpha   90.00
_cell.angle_beta   90.00
_cell.angle_gamma   90.00
#
_symmetry.space_group_name_H-M   'P 1'
#
loop_
_entity.id
_entity.type
_entity.pdbx_description
1 polymer ?
#
loop_
_entity_poly.entity_id
_entity_poly.type
_entity_poly.pdbx_seq_one_letter_code
_entity_poly.pdbx_strand_id
1 'polypeptide(L)'
;ELHRILVYDLGGGTFDVSIVQAQEGVIEVLSSHGDTQLGGDDFDELLFKHVVLKFQSEHGIDLSTNVVARARLLRAVEAAKRQLSFHPVARLEEEFIAEKDGQALHLQMELNRLEYEELIMPLLQRTMDCVQRALEDAKLNPSQLDKVVLVGGSTRTPLVSHLLEERLGQPAHQEVNPDLCVAMGAAVQAALIAGQDVGAVLVDITPHSLGIRCLDYQHGIDFPFRFAPIVRRNTPLPASRSEMFSTVHDNQKEVEIEIYQGENDDVRFNHRIGNFRITGLANVAAGNQLIVQCDLNLDGILKVTAKEKATGLKKDVTIENALAHFEGAEIAAARERLDRLWDSSEAAE
;
A
#
# COMPACT_ATOMS: atom_id res chain seq x y z
N GLU A 1 -24.46 17.06 9.67
CA GLU A 1 -24.25 15.94 10.62
C GLU A 1 -22.82 15.42 10.47
N LEU A 2 -22.28 14.82 11.53
CA LEU A 2 -20.97 14.19 11.56
C LEU A 2 -21.15 12.72 11.23
N HIS A 3 -20.42 12.20 10.23
CA HIS A 3 -20.42 10.79 9.86
C HIS A 3 -19.00 10.23 9.88
N ARG A 4 -18.82 9.08 10.51
CA ARG A 4 -17.56 8.32 10.57
C ARG A 4 -17.72 7.04 9.78
N ILE A 5 -16.89 6.88 8.77
CA ILE A 5 -17.01 5.82 7.78
C ILE A 5 -15.69 5.05 7.73
N LEU A 6 -15.77 3.73 7.82
CA LEU A 6 -14.65 2.87 7.49
C LEU A 6 -14.77 2.47 6.02
N VAL A 7 -13.73 2.75 5.25
CA VAL A 7 -13.60 2.32 3.84
C VAL A 7 -12.61 1.17 3.80
N TYR A 8 -13.07 0.00 3.34
CA TYR A 8 -12.28 -1.21 3.21
C TYR A 8 -12.10 -1.50 1.71
N ASP A 9 -10.91 -1.26 1.20
CA ASP A 9 -10.58 -1.44 -0.22
C ASP A 9 -9.67 -2.64 -0.42
N LEU A 10 -10.21 -3.71 -0.99
CA LEU A 10 -9.48 -4.93 -1.33
C LEU A 10 -9.52 -5.14 -2.83
N GLY A 11 -8.46 -4.69 -3.49
CA GLY A 11 -8.26 -4.77 -4.93
C GLY A 11 -7.66 -6.09 -5.40
N GLY A 12 -7.06 -6.07 -6.58
CA GLY A 12 -6.33 -7.22 -7.16
C GLY A 12 -4.98 -7.44 -6.49
N GLY A 13 -4.19 -6.38 -6.27
CA GLY A 13 -2.82 -6.48 -5.77
C GLY A 13 -2.55 -5.76 -4.45
N THR A 14 -3.47 -4.90 -3.98
CA THR A 14 -3.30 -4.11 -2.77
C THR A 14 -4.54 -4.14 -1.89
N PHE A 15 -4.31 -3.95 -0.61
CA PHE A 15 -5.34 -3.75 0.39
C PHE A 15 -5.13 -2.43 1.11
N ASP A 16 -6.18 -1.63 1.24
CA ASP A 16 -6.20 -0.41 2.02
C ASP A 16 -7.46 -0.31 2.89
N VAL A 17 -7.29 0.20 4.09
CA VAL A 17 -8.41 0.54 4.98
C VAL A 17 -8.21 1.94 5.51
N SER A 18 -9.22 2.79 5.35
CA SER A 18 -9.20 4.16 5.82
C SER A 18 -10.42 4.45 6.71
N ILE A 19 -10.21 5.23 7.75
CA ILE A 19 -11.29 5.80 8.54
C ILE A 19 -11.39 7.26 8.19
N VAL A 20 -12.56 7.65 7.68
CA VAL A 20 -12.85 9.01 7.26
C VAL A 20 -13.96 9.60 8.10
N GLN A 21 -13.89 10.91 8.31
CA GLN A 21 -14.91 11.70 8.97
C GLN A 21 -15.47 12.71 7.97
N ALA A 22 -16.77 12.70 7.76
CA ALA A 22 -17.45 13.62 6.86
C ALA A 22 -18.33 14.57 7.66
N GLN A 23 -18.14 15.88 7.50
CA GLN A 23 -18.94 16.91 8.14
C GLN A 23 -18.98 18.17 7.27
N GLU A 24 -20.19 18.67 6.99
CA GLU A 24 -20.41 19.98 6.32
C GLU A 24 -19.63 20.17 5.00
N GLY A 25 -19.53 19.11 4.19
CA GLY A 25 -18.80 19.15 2.92
C GLY A 25 -17.28 18.97 3.06
N VAL A 26 -16.76 18.74 4.27
CA VAL A 26 -15.36 18.38 4.49
C VAL A 26 -15.29 16.89 4.76
N ILE A 27 -14.41 16.19 4.03
CA ILE A 27 -14.09 14.79 4.25
C ILE A 27 -12.63 14.74 4.72
N GLU A 28 -12.44 14.35 5.96
CA GLU A 28 -11.13 14.23 6.59
C GLU A 28 -10.76 12.77 6.78
N VAL A 29 -9.58 12.38 6.32
CA VAL A 29 -9.02 11.05 6.62
C VAL A 29 -8.42 11.11 8.02
N LEU A 30 -8.90 10.28 8.93
CA LEU A 30 -8.40 10.21 10.32
C LEU A 30 -7.23 9.25 10.45
N SER A 31 -7.29 8.12 9.74
CA SER A 31 -6.23 7.11 9.71
C SER A 31 -6.31 6.29 8.44
N SER A 32 -5.18 5.74 8.03
CA SER A 32 -5.09 4.77 6.94
C SER A 32 -4.06 3.71 7.24
N HIS A 33 -4.38 2.47 6.91
CA HIS A 33 -3.51 1.31 6.97
C HIS A 33 -3.73 0.45 5.74
N GLY A 34 -2.71 -0.34 5.37
CA GLY A 34 -2.83 -1.22 4.22
C GLY A 34 -1.72 -2.25 4.14
N ASP A 35 -1.79 -3.05 3.09
CA ASP A 35 -0.78 -4.01 2.69
C ASP A 35 -0.63 -3.93 1.16
N THR A 36 0.50 -3.43 0.69
CA THR A 36 0.78 -3.19 -0.73
C THR A 36 1.07 -4.48 -1.51
N GLN A 37 1.11 -5.62 -0.83
CA GLN A 37 1.37 -6.94 -1.40
C GLN A 37 0.29 -7.94 -0.94
N LEU A 38 -0.97 -7.51 -0.90
CA LEU A 38 -2.09 -8.35 -0.55
C LEU A 38 -3.32 -7.96 -1.37
N GLY A 39 -3.85 -8.90 -2.14
CA GLY A 39 -5.04 -8.68 -2.95
C GLY A 39 -5.60 -9.96 -3.56
N GLY A 40 -6.50 -9.79 -4.51
CA GLY A 40 -7.15 -10.89 -5.23
C GLY A 40 -6.19 -11.78 -6.00
N ASP A 41 -5.04 -11.27 -6.43
CA ASP A 41 -4.00 -12.03 -7.14
C ASP A 41 -3.33 -13.06 -6.21
N ASP A 42 -3.19 -12.74 -4.90
CA ASP A 42 -2.71 -13.69 -3.91
C ASP A 42 -3.73 -14.81 -3.66
N PHE A 43 -5.03 -14.47 -3.73
CA PHE A 43 -6.09 -15.48 -3.65
C PHE A 43 -6.05 -16.42 -4.85
N ASP A 44 -5.82 -15.88 -6.06
CA ASP A 44 -5.63 -16.66 -7.27
C ASP A 44 -4.43 -17.59 -7.18
N GLU A 45 -3.31 -17.10 -6.65
CA GLU A 45 -2.09 -17.92 -6.48
C GLU A 45 -2.28 -19.06 -5.46
N LEU A 46 -3.01 -18.83 -4.37
CA LEU A 46 -3.35 -19.89 -3.41
C LEU A 46 -4.24 -20.95 -4.04
N LEU A 47 -5.27 -20.52 -4.76
CA LEU A 47 -6.19 -21.43 -5.44
C LEU A 47 -5.49 -22.18 -6.58
N PHE A 48 -4.61 -21.50 -7.33
CA PHE A 48 -3.75 -22.13 -8.35
C PHE A 48 -2.90 -23.24 -7.76
N LYS A 49 -2.18 -23.00 -6.66
CA LYS A 49 -1.36 -24.00 -5.97
C LYS A 49 -2.18 -25.18 -5.52
N HIS A 50 -3.37 -24.92 -4.98
CA HIS A 50 -4.29 -25.98 -4.55
C HIS A 50 -4.71 -26.87 -5.72
N VAL A 51 -5.08 -26.31 -6.87
CA VAL A 51 -5.47 -27.05 -8.08
C VAL A 51 -4.29 -27.85 -8.66
N VAL A 52 -3.10 -27.22 -8.71
CA VAL A 52 -1.87 -27.89 -9.18
C VAL A 52 -1.57 -29.14 -8.33
N LEU A 53 -1.63 -29.01 -7.00
CA LEU A 53 -1.38 -30.11 -6.08
C LEU A 53 -2.39 -31.25 -6.23
N LYS A 54 -3.69 -30.93 -6.39
CA LYS A 54 -4.74 -31.94 -6.67
C LYS A 54 -4.46 -32.67 -7.99
N PHE A 55 -4.25 -31.93 -9.07
CA PHE A 55 -3.93 -32.52 -10.37
C PHE A 55 -2.67 -33.40 -10.34
N GLN A 56 -1.63 -32.92 -9.67
CA GLN A 56 -0.38 -33.67 -9.50
C GLN A 56 -0.59 -34.97 -8.72
N SER A 57 -1.42 -34.95 -7.69
CA SER A 57 -1.73 -36.14 -6.89
C SER A 57 -2.48 -37.19 -7.71
N GLU A 58 -3.34 -36.80 -8.66
CA GLU A 58 -4.16 -37.66 -9.49
C GLU A 58 -3.39 -38.21 -10.70
N HIS A 59 -2.61 -37.34 -11.37
CA HIS A 59 -2.00 -37.65 -12.66
C HIS A 59 -0.47 -37.76 -12.60
N GLY A 60 0.18 -37.32 -11.52
CA GLY A 60 1.64 -37.30 -11.37
C GLY A 60 2.32 -36.23 -12.20
N ILE A 61 1.62 -35.20 -12.66
CA ILE A 61 2.14 -34.11 -13.48
C ILE A 61 1.95 -32.77 -12.75
N ASP A 62 3.03 -31.98 -12.68
CA ASP A 62 3.00 -30.63 -12.17
C ASP A 62 2.71 -29.63 -13.30
N LEU A 63 1.49 -29.07 -13.31
CA LEU A 63 1.05 -28.09 -14.29
C LEU A 63 1.81 -26.76 -14.21
N SER A 64 2.46 -26.46 -13.09
CA SER A 64 3.18 -25.20 -12.89
C SER A 64 4.46 -25.09 -13.74
N THR A 65 5.01 -26.23 -14.17
CA THR A 65 6.25 -26.31 -14.94
C THR A 65 6.09 -25.98 -16.43
N ASN A 66 4.86 -26.05 -16.95
CA ASN A 66 4.54 -25.71 -18.33
C ASN A 66 3.95 -24.31 -18.41
N VAL A 67 4.62 -23.39 -19.12
CA VAL A 67 4.21 -21.97 -19.22
C VAL A 67 2.80 -21.80 -19.79
N VAL A 68 2.42 -22.60 -20.79
CA VAL A 68 1.10 -22.53 -21.44
C VAL A 68 0.03 -23.06 -20.49
N ALA A 69 0.25 -24.21 -19.87
CA ALA A 69 -0.68 -24.79 -18.90
C ALA A 69 -0.87 -23.86 -17.70
N ARG A 70 0.22 -23.29 -17.17
CA ARG A 70 0.19 -22.31 -16.09
C ARG A 70 -0.67 -21.08 -16.45
N ALA A 71 -0.46 -20.47 -17.61
CA ALA A 71 -1.21 -19.30 -18.05
C ALA A 71 -2.71 -19.57 -18.24
N ARG A 72 -3.05 -20.74 -18.78
CA ARG A 72 -4.43 -21.18 -18.94
C ARG A 72 -5.08 -21.43 -17.58
N LEU A 73 -4.38 -22.16 -16.70
CA LEU A 73 -4.87 -22.48 -15.37
C LEU A 73 -5.09 -21.24 -14.51
N LEU A 74 -4.20 -20.23 -14.54
CA LEU A 74 -4.37 -18.99 -13.80
C LEU A 74 -5.67 -18.27 -14.22
N ARG A 75 -5.99 -18.22 -15.52
CA ARG A 75 -7.25 -17.63 -16.00
C ARG A 75 -8.48 -18.44 -15.54
N ALA A 76 -8.39 -19.76 -15.59
CA ALA A 76 -9.49 -20.62 -15.16
C ALA A 76 -9.74 -20.49 -13.65
N VAL A 77 -8.68 -20.39 -12.86
CA VAL A 77 -8.72 -20.18 -11.40
C VAL A 77 -9.32 -18.82 -11.05
N GLU A 78 -8.92 -17.74 -11.71
CA GLU A 78 -9.53 -16.41 -11.51
C GLU A 78 -11.03 -16.42 -11.82
N ALA A 79 -11.43 -17.07 -12.94
CA ALA A 79 -12.83 -17.21 -13.30
C ALA A 79 -13.61 -18.01 -12.24
N ALA A 80 -13.03 -19.10 -11.72
CA ALA A 80 -13.64 -19.90 -10.65
C ALA A 80 -13.74 -19.10 -9.34
N LYS A 81 -12.71 -18.35 -8.94
CA LYS A 81 -12.75 -17.43 -7.79
C LYS A 81 -13.93 -16.46 -7.90
N ARG A 82 -14.11 -15.83 -9.05
CA ARG A 82 -15.24 -14.93 -9.30
C ARG A 82 -16.58 -15.62 -9.19
N GLN A 83 -16.71 -16.86 -9.71
CA GLN A 83 -17.93 -17.66 -9.57
C GLN A 83 -18.22 -18.00 -8.10
N LEU A 84 -17.20 -18.33 -7.30
CA LEU A 84 -17.34 -18.64 -5.88
C LEU A 84 -17.83 -17.45 -5.04
N SER A 85 -17.74 -16.21 -5.54
CA SER A 85 -18.36 -15.06 -4.89
C SER A 85 -19.90 -15.13 -4.94
N PHE A 86 -20.49 -15.77 -5.96
CA PHE A 86 -21.93 -15.82 -6.17
C PHE A 86 -22.53 -17.23 -6.01
N HIS A 87 -21.73 -18.28 -6.23
CA HIS A 87 -22.14 -19.66 -6.20
C HIS A 87 -21.35 -20.47 -5.17
N PRO A 88 -21.97 -21.48 -4.52
CA PRO A 88 -21.27 -22.32 -3.54
C PRO A 88 -20.23 -23.24 -4.15
N VAL A 89 -20.32 -23.48 -5.47
CA VAL A 89 -19.42 -24.37 -6.22
C VAL A 89 -19.07 -23.71 -7.55
N ALA A 90 -17.81 -23.84 -7.96
CA ALA A 90 -17.33 -23.47 -9.29
C ALA A 90 -16.66 -24.67 -9.96
N ARG A 91 -16.80 -24.79 -11.29
CA ARG A 91 -16.17 -25.82 -12.09
C ARG A 91 -14.99 -25.27 -12.86
N LEU A 92 -13.85 -25.94 -12.74
CA LEU A 92 -12.69 -25.73 -13.59
C LEU A 92 -12.66 -26.82 -14.65
N GLU A 93 -12.69 -26.40 -15.91
CA GLU A 93 -12.61 -27.29 -17.07
C GLU A 93 -11.59 -26.73 -18.06
N GLU A 94 -10.49 -27.49 -18.28
CA GLU A 94 -9.47 -27.14 -19.28
C GLU A 94 -9.11 -28.37 -20.09
N GLU A 95 -9.46 -28.35 -21.37
CA GLU A 95 -9.14 -29.42 -22.29
C GLU A 95 -7.66 -29.43 -22.68
N PHE A 96 -7.05 -30.60 -22.82
CA PHE A 96 -5.65 -30.76 -23.26
C PHE A 96 -4.67 -29.91 -22.45
N ILE A 97 -4.81 -29.93 -21.11
CA ILE A 97 -3.96 -29.12 -20.21
C ILE A 97 -2.56 -29.72 -20.06
N ALA A 98 -2.44 -31.04 -20.21
CA ALA A 98 -1.19 -31.78 -20.14
C ALA A 98 -1.25 -33.02 -21.05
N GLU A 99 -0.10 -33.70 -21.19
CA GLU A 99 0.04 -34.97 -21.89
C GLU A 99 0.86 -35.95 -21.05
N LYS A 100 0.45 -37.22 -21.01
CA LYS A 100 1.18 -38.30 -20.36
C LYS A 100 1.14 -39.55 -21.23
N ASP A 101 2.31 -40.10 -21.53
CA ASP A 101 2.47 -41.32 -22.34
C ASP A 101 1.75 -41.25 -23.69
N GLY A 102 1.75 -40.07 -24.35
CA GLY A 102 1.08 -39.81 -25.61
C GLY A 102 -0.44 -39.67 -25.51
N GLN A 103 -1.00 -39.60 -24.29
CA GLN A 103 -2.42 -39.35 -24.04
C GLN A 103 -2.66 -37.95 -23.49
N ALA A 104 -3.64 -37.26 -24.09
CA ALA A 104 -4.05 -35.96 -23.62
C ALA A 104 -4.77 -36.08 -22.26
N LEU A 105 -4.42 -35.20 -21.36
CA LEU A 105 -5.09 -35.04 -20.05
C LEU A 105 -5.88 -33.75 -20.02
N HIS A 106 -7.06 -33.83 -19.41
CA HIS A 106 -7.97 -32.73 -19.21
C HIS A 106 -8.07 -32.41 -17.72
N LEU A 107 -8.20 -31.14 -17.38
CA LEU A 107 -8.57 -30.74 -16.03
C LEU A 107 -10.08 -30.67 -15.95
N GLN A 108 -10.67 -31.42 -15.02
CA GLN A 108 -12.07 -31.32 -14.63
C GLN A 108 -12.13 -31.39 -13.11
N MET A 109 -12.42 -30.27 -12.47
CA MET A 109 -12.40 -30.17 -11.01
C MET A 109 -13.56 -29.29 -10.54
N GLU A 110 -14.20 -29.70 -9.46
CA GLU A 110 -15.12 -28.87 -8.71
C GLU A 110 -14.39 -28.26 -7.50
N LEU A 111 -14.56 -26.96 -7.33
CA LEU A 111 -14.09 -26.20 -6.16
C LEU A 111 -15.30 -25.73 -5.38
N ASN A 112 -15.31 -25.92 -4.08
CA ASN A 112 -16.35 -25.37 -3.23
C ASN A 112 -15.89 -24.08 -2.53
N ARG A 113 -16.86 -23.21 -2.19
CA ARG A 113 -16.59 -21.93 -1.54
C ARG A 113 -15.90 -22.09 -0.19
N LEU A 114 -16.30 -23.05 0.62
CA LEU A 114 -15.72 -23.24 1.96
C LEU A 114 -14.23 -23.58 1.87
N GLU A 115 -13.87 -24.50 0.94
CA GLU A 115 -12.47 -24.87 0.70
C GLU A 115 -11.65 -23.66 0.23
N TYR A 116 -12.21 -22.83 -0.65
CA TYR A 116 -11.57 -21.58 -1.08
C TYR A 116 -11.43 -20.59 0.07
N GLU A 117 -12.46 -20.37 0.86
CA GLU A 117 -12.44 -19.46 2.00
C GLU A 117 -11.45 -19.88 3.09
N GLU A 118 -11.29 -21.18 3.33
CA GLU A 118 -10.25 -21.73 4.20
C GLU A 118 -8.83 -21.41 3.70
N LEU A 119 -8.59 -21.49 2.38
CA LEU A 119 -7.31 -21.17 1.79
C LEU A 119 -6.92 -19.69 1.98
N ILE A 120 -7.87 -18.78 1.82
CA ILE A 120 -7.62 -17.33 1.87
C ILE A 120 -7.74 -16.74 3.28
N MET A 121 -8.27 -17.48 4.25
CA MET A 121 -8.48 -17.02 5.62
C MET A 121 -7.24 -16.35 6.24
N PRO A 122 -6.01 -16.90 6.13
CA PRO A 122 -4.81 -16.26 6.70
C PRO A 122 -4.52 -14.88 6.09
N LEU A 123 -4.82 -14.66 4.81
CA LEU A 123 -4.66 -13.38 4.15
C LEU A 123 -5.72 -12.39 4.62
N LEU A 124 -6.97 -12.82 4.74
CA LEU A 124 -8.06 -11.98 5.26
C LEU A 124 -7.82 -11.60 6.72
N GLN A 125 -7.21 -12.48 7.53
CA GLN A 125 -6.86 -12.13 8.90
C GLN A 125 -5.87 -10.95 8.96
N ARG A 126 -4.90 -10.88 8.03
CA ARG A 126 -3.99 -9.72 7.93
C ARG A 126 -4.74 -8.43 7.64
N THR A 127 -5.80 -8.47 6.83
CA THR A 127 -6.62 -7.29 6.58
C THR A 127 -7.41 -6.86 7.83
N MET A 128 -7.88 -7.81 8.63
CA MET A 128 -8.55 -7.52 9.91
C MET A 128 -7.59 -6.89 10.93
N ASP A 129 -6.31 -7.27 10.92
CA ASP A 129 -5.28 -6.63 11.74
C ASP A 129 -5.05 -5.17 11.31
N CYS A 130 -5.09 -4.87 10.02
CA CYS A 130 -5.03 -3.49 9.52
C CYS A 130 -6.28 -2.68 9.93
N VAL A 131 -7.47 -3.28 9.89
CA VAL A 131 -8.71 -2.65 10.38
C VAL A 131 -8.58 -2.27 11.85
N GLN A 132 -8.05 -3.18 12.67
CA GLN A 132 -7.83 -2.91 14.10
C GLN A 132 -6.88 -1.74 14.32
N ARG A 133 -5.74 -1.71 13.60
CA ARG A 133 -4.77 -0.62 13.68
C ARG A 133 -5.34 0.71 13.22
N ALA A 134 -6.16 0.71 12.17
CA ALA A 134 -6.81 1.93 11.70
C ALA A 134 -7.75 2.52 12.76
N LEU A 135 -8.51 1.68 13.46
CA LEU A 135 -9.37 2.11 14.57
C LEU A 135 -8.55 2.67 15.73
N GLU A 136 -7.46 2.01 16.10
CA GLU A 136 -6.57 2.45 17.19
C GLU A 136 -5.94 3.81 16.87
N ASP A 137 -5.43 4.01 15.65
CA ASP A 137 -4.84 5.28 15.23
C ASP A 137 -5.87 6.41 15.17
N ALA A 138 -7.10 6.12 14.70
CA ALA A 138 -8.21 7.06 14.73
C ALA A 138 -8.77 7.29 16.16
N LYS A 139 -8.35 6.48 17.14
CA LYS A 139 -8.87 6.47 18.53
C LYS A 139 -10.38 6.26 18.60
N LEU A 140 -10.88 5.37 17.74
CA LEU A 140 -12.30 5.05 17.65
C LEU A 140 -12.55 3.58 18.04
N ASN A 141 -13.71 3.34 18.63
CA ASN A 141 -14.26 2.00 18.81
C ASN A 141 -15.18 1.65 17.61
N PRO A 142 -15.37 0.38 17.27
CA PRO A 142 -16.27 -0.03 16.20
C PRO A 142 -17.69 0.58 16.30
N SER A 143 -18.23 0.70 17.50
CA SER A 143 -19.57 1.29 17.74
C SER A 143 -19.68 2.79 17.43
N GLN A 144 -18.57 3.47 17.16
CA GLN A 144 -18.54 4.89 16.81
C GLN A 144 -18.48 5.10 15.28
N LEU A 145 -18.42 4.03 14.53
CA LEU A 145 -18.55 4.06 13.07
C LEU A 145 -20.04 4.10 12.70
N ASP A 146 -20.39 5.00 11.79
CA ASP A 146 -21.75 5.09 11.26
C ASP A 146 -21.94 4.15 10.06
N LYS A 147 -20.85 3.81 9.35
CA LYS A 147 -20.91 3.01 8.14
C LYS A 147 -19.60 2.27 7.84
N VAL A 148 -19.73 1.09 7.24
CA VAL A 148 -18.62 0.31 6.66
C VAL A 148 -18.86 0.19 5.16
N VAL A 149 -17.95 0.70 4.33
CA VAL A 149 -18.06 0.72 2.88
C VAL A 149 -17.01 -0.20 2.27
N LEU A 150 -17.44 -1.09 1.39
CA LEU A 150 -16.58 -2.03 0.66
C LEU A 150 -16.24 -1.50 -0.72
N VAL A 151 -14.96 -1.53 -1.07
CA VAL A 151 -14.38 -1.13 -2.34
C VAL A 151 -13.43 -2.23 -2.84
N GLY A 152 -13.27 -2.34 -4.15
CA GLY A 152 -12.43 -3.34 -4.79
C GLY A 152 -13.16 -4.66 -5.07
N GLY A 153 -12.82 -5.28 -6.20
CA GLY A 153 -13.52 -6.49 -6.69
C GLY A 153 -13.42 -7.70 -5.77
N SER A 154 -12.33 -7.82 -5.00
CA SER A 154 -12.07 -8.93 -4.08
C SER A 154 -12.98 -8.90 -2.84
N THR A 155 -13.58 -7.74 -2.52
CA THR A 155 -14.59 -7.61 -1.45
C THR A 155 -15.92 -8.33 -1.77
N ARG A 156 -16.10 -8.79 -3.01
CA ARG A 156 -17.27 -9.62 -3.39
C ARG A 156 -17.22 -11.03 -2.78
N THR A 157 -16.05 -11.43 -2.24
CA THR A 157 -15.93 -12.70 -1.49
C THR A 157 -16.77 -12.61 -0.22
N PRO A 158 -17.77 -13.49 -0.01
CA PRO A 158 -18.72 -13.39 1.11
C PRO A 158 -18.05 -13.38 2.49
N LEU A 159 -16.95 -14.12 2.62
CA LEU A 159 -16.18 -14.19 3.85
C LEU A 159 -15.65 -12.80 4.32
N VAL A 160 -15.37 -11.87 3.40
CA VAL A 160 -14.94 -10.50 3.74
C VAL A 160 -16.02 -9.78 4.53
N SER A 161 -17.24 -9.77 4.03
CA SER A 161 -18.39 -9.13 4.72
C SER A 161 -18.65 -9.78 6.07
N HIS A 162 -18.58 -11.11 6.13
CA HIS A 162 -18.80 -11.87 7.36
C HIS A 162 -17.77 -11.53 8.44
N LEU A 163 -16.48 -11.51 8.11
CA LEU A 163 -15.41 -11.17 9.06
C LEU A 163 -15.51 -9.71 9.55
N LEU A 164 -15.86 -8.79 8.66
CA LEU A 164 -16.07 -7.39 9.04
C LEU A 164 -17.26 -7.22 9.96
N GLU A 165 -18.38 -7.88 9.66
CA GLU A 165 -19.57 -7.84 10.52
C GLU A 165 -19.30 -8.44 11.90
N GLU A 166 -18.60 -9.57 11.96
CA GLU A 166 -18.16 -10.18 13.22
C GLU A 166 -17.25 -9.25 14.03
N ARG A 167 -16.29 -8.59 13.34
CA ARG A 167 -15.31 -7.71 14.00
C ARG A 167 -15.88 -6.38 14.44
N LEU A 168 -16.77 -5.79 13.65
CA LEU A 168 -17.25 -4.41 13.83
C LEU A 168 -18.65 -4.35 14.46
N GLY A 169 -19.39 -5.47 14.47
CA GLY A 169 -20.75 -5.55 15.02
C GLY A 169 -21.80 -4.83 14.16
N GLN A 170 -21.49 -4.54 12.90
CA GLN A 170 -22.39 -3.90 11.95
C GLN A 170 -22.15 -4.39 10.52
N PRO A 171 -23.19 -4.37 9.66
CA PRO A 171 -23.07 -4.86 8.30
C PRO A 171 -22.18 -3.95 7.45
N ALA A 172 -21.46 -4.57 6.51
CA ALA A 172 -20.72 -3.85 5.49
C ALA A 172 -21.62 -3.55 4.29
N HIS A 173 -21.45 -2.38 3.68
CA HIS A 173 -22.29 -1.86 2.60
C HIS A 173 -21.54 -1.77 1.27
N GLN A 174 -22.20 -2.19 0.19
CA GLN A 174 -21.71 -2.05 -1.19
C GLN A 174 -22.62 -1.09 -1.98
N GLU A 175 -22.78 0.14 -1.49
CA GLU A 175 -23.66 1.13 -2.12
C GLU A 175 -23.06 1.73 -3.39
N VAL A 176 -21.74 1.76 -3.49
CA VAL A 176 -21.01 2.18 -4.69
C VAL A 176 -20.53 0.92 -5.41
N ASN A 177 -20.61 0.92 -6.74
CA ASN A 177 -20.05 -0.20 -7.50
C ASN A 177 -18.53 -0.30 -7.21
N PRO A 178 -18.07 -1.40 -6.59
CA PRO A 178 -16.68 -1.54 -6.16
C PRO A 178 -15.67 -1.51 -7.32
N ASP A 179 -16.09 -1.84 -8.54
CA ASP A 179 -15.24 -1.81 -9.73
C ASP A 179 -15.07 -0.39 -10.30
N LEU A 180 -15.99 0.53 -10.00
CA LEU A 180 -16.00 1.91 -10.53
C LEU A 180 -15.64 2.97 -9.49
N CYS A 181 -15.63 2.63 -8.22
CA CYS A 181 -15.48 3.57 -7.11
C CYS A 181 -14.22 4.44 -7.26
N VAL A 182 -13.07 3.82 -7.56
CA VAL A 182 -11.79 4.52 -7.74
C VAL A 182 -11.84 5.48 -8.92
N ALA A 183 -12.39 5.04 -10.06
CA ALA A 183 -12.51 5.90 -11.26
C ALA A 183 -13.45 7.09 -11.01
N MET A 184 -14.56 6.87 -10.28
CA MET A 184 -15.49 7.93 -9.91
C MET A 184 -14.84 8.94 -8.96
N GLY A 185 -14.09 8.47 -7.94
CA GLY A 185 -13.33 9.32 -7.04
C GLY A 185 -12.25 10.13 -7.76
N ALA A 186 -11.53 9.52 -8.69
CA ALA A 186 -10.56 10.21 -9.53
C ALA A 186 -11.20 11.30 -10.40
N ALA A 187 -12.39 11.07 -10.93
CA ALA A 187 -13.13 12.06 -11.70
C ALA A 187 -13.56 13.26 -10.82
N VAL A 188 -14.00 13.01 -9.59
CA VAL A 188 -14.33 14.06 -8.61
C VAL A 188 -13.08 14.89 -8.29
N GLN A 189 -11.95 14.24 -8.03
CA GLN A 189 -10.68 14.91 -7.75
C GLN A 189 -10.20 15.76 -8.95
N ALA A 190 -10.34 15.23 -10.17
CA ALA A 190 -10.01 15.97 -11.38
C ALA A 190 -10.87 17.23 -11.54
N ALA A 191 -12.16 17.16 -11.21
CA ALA A 191 -13.07 18.32 -11.22
C ALA A 191 -12.64 19.37 -10.19
N LEU A 192 -12.25 18.97 -8.97
CA LEU A 192 -11.69 19.87 -7.95
C LEU A 192 -10.42 20.57 -8.42
N ILE A 193 -9.48 19.83 -9.03
CA ILE A 193 -8.24 20.38 -9.61
C ILE A 193 -8.56 21.38 -10.72
N ALA A 194 -9.60 21.12 -11.53
CA ALA A 194 -10.08 22.04 -12.56
C ALA A 194 -10.85 23.27 -12.00
N GLY A 195 -10.96 23.40 -10.69
CA GLY A 195 -11.62 24.53 -10.02
C GLY A 195 -13.15 24.45 -10.02
N GLN A 196 -13.72 23.26 -10.26
CA GLN A 196 -15.16 23.06 -10.17
C GLN A 196 -15.57 22.84 -8.70
N ASP A 197 -16.68 23.44 -8.29
CA ASP A 197 -17.27 23.19 -6.99
C ASP A 197 -18.06 21.88 -7.02
N VAL A 198 -17.54 20.87 -6.33
CA VAL A 198 -18.20 19.54 -6.19
C VAL A 198 -18.89 19.40 -4.82
N GLY A 199 -18.93 20.47 -4.02
CA GLY A 199 -19.59 20.50 -2.71
C GLY A 199 -18.87 19.73 -1.62
N ALA A 200 -17.64 19.24 -1.86
CA ALA A 200 -16.84 18.51 -0.89
C ALA A 200 -15.34 18.83 -1.04
N VAL A 201 -14.62 18.85 0.07
CA VAL A 201 -13.16 18.99 0.13
C VAL A 201 -12.59 17.80 0.87
N LEU A 202 -11.62 17.12 0.25
CA LEU A 202 -10.88 16.02 0.87
C LEU A 202 -9.61 16.55 1.55
N VAL A 203 -9.47 16.26 2.85
CA VAL A 203 -8.25 16.47 3.62
C VAL A 203 -7.60 15.12 3.82
N ASP A 204 -6.53 14.87 3.07
CA ASP A 204 -5.79 13.62 3.11
C ASP A 204 -4.66 13.65 4.14
N ILE A 205 -4.06 12.51 4.42
CA ILE A 205 -2.99 12.30 5.41
C ILE A 205 -1.77 11.62 4.78
N THR A 206 -0.63 11.72 5.49
CA THR A 206 0.57 10.95 5.11
C THR A 206 0.38 9.46 5.42
N PRO A 207 0.62 8.54 4.47
CA PRO A 207 0.49 7.11 4.70
C PRO A 207 1.64 6.54 5.54
N HIS A 208 2.80 7.22 5.57
CA HIS A 208 4.01 6.82 6.29
C HIS A 208 4.68 8.00 6.97
N SER A 209 5.46 7.70 8.01
CA SER A 209 6.35 8.68 8.62
C SER A 209 7.52 8.99 7.70
N LEU A 210 7.89 10.27 7.63
CA LEU A 210 9.03 10.80 6.90
C LEU A 210 10.02 11.39 7.91
N GLY A 211 11.28 11.05 7.78
CA GLY A 211 12.30 11.51 8.72
C GLY A 211 13.72 11.27 8.21
N ILE A 212 14.69 11.40 9.09
CA ILE A 212 16.09 11.27 8.75
C ILE A 212 16.80 10.23 9.62
N ARG A 213 17.95 9.77 9.15
CA ARG A 213 18.90 9.00 9.95
C ARG A 213 19.66 9.92 10.92
N CYS A 214 19.76 9.52 12.16
CA CYS A 214 20.60 10.18 13.15
C CYS A 214 21.40 9.18 13.97
N LEU A 215 22.41 9.70 14.68
CA LEU A 215 23.10 8.98 15.72
C LEU A 215 22.29 9.08 17.02
N ASP A 216 22.08 7.95 17.66
CA ASP A 216 21.49 7.86 19.00
C ASP A 216 22.45 7.13 19.93
N TYR A 217 22.26 7.28 21.25
CA TYR A 217 23.07 6.61 22.24
C TYR A 217 22.19 5.65 23.03
N GLN A 218 22.29 4.36 22.69
CA GLN A 218 21.47 3.31 23.29
C GLN A 218 22.31 2.36 24.13
N HIS A 219 21.91 2.16 25.39
CA HIS A 219 22.56 1.20 26.31
C HIS A 219 24.09 1.38 26.44
N GLY A 220 24.59 2.60 26.34
CA GLY A 220 26.04 2.86 26.43
C GLY A 220 26.79 2.66 25.11
N ILE A 221 26.12 2.48 24.00
CA ILE A 221 26.72 2.24 22.67
C ILE A 221 26.11 3.21 21.64
N ASP A 222 26.95 3.73 20.75
CA ASP A 222 26.54 4.54 19.63
C ASP A 222 25.72 3.70 18.64
N PHE A 223 24.50 4.17 18.35
CA PHE A 223 23.62 3.56 17.35
C PHE A 223 23.40 4.53 16.18
N PRO A 224 24.15 4.38 15.05
CA PRO A 224 24.13 5.34 13.95
C PRO A 224 22.96 5.16 12.96
N PHE A 225 22.04 4.25 13.23
CA PHE A 225 20.94 3.89 12.34
C PHE A 225 19.57 4.28 12.89
N ARG A 226 19.51 5.21 13.85
CA ARG A 226 18.24 5.66 14.42
C ARG A 226 17.43 6.42 13.39
N PHE A 227 16.14 6.03 13.24
CA PHE A 227 15.17 6.81 12.50
C PHE A 227 14.58 7.90 13.40
N ALA A 228 14.70 9.15 12.97
CA ALA A 228 14.07 10.30 13.62
C ALA A 228 12.91 10.81 12.73
N PRO A 229 11.66 10.46 13.03
CA PRO A 229 10.51 10.90 12.25
C PRO A 229 10.26 12.40 12.49
N ILE A 230 10.16 13.18 11.40
CA ILE A 230 9.85 14.62 11.41
C ILE A 230 8.39 14.86 11.05
N VAL A 231 7.89 14.20 9.99
CA VAL A 231 6.45 14.15 9.67
C VAL A 231 5.98 12.74 10.01
N ARG A 232 5.07 12.61 10.95
CA ARG A 232 4.55 11.29 11.37
C ARG A 232 3.45 10.82 10.44
N ARG A 233 3.30 9.52 10.31
CA ARG A 233 2.14 8.90 9.66
C ARG A 233 0.83 9.49 10.19
N ASN A 234 -0.18 9.55 9.34
CA ASN A 234 -1.49 10.14 9.62
C ASN A 234 -1.44 11.67 9.92
N THR A 235 -0.39 12.36 9.49
CA THR A 235 -0.35 13.83 9.55
C THR A 235 -1.17 14.40 8.39
N PRO A 236 -2.15 15.31 8.65
CA PRO A 236 -2.92 15.96 7.58
C PRO A 236 -2.05 16.74 6.60
N LEU A 237 -2.40 16.68 5.32
CA LEU A 237 -1.74 17.38 4.23
C LEU A 237 -2.43 18.72 3.91
N PRO A 238 -1.68 19.78 3.53
CA PRO A 238 -0.21 19.84 3.46
C PRO A 238 0.42 19.92 4.85
N ALA A 239 1.65 19.40 5.00
CA ALA A 239 2.34 19.35 6.28
C ALA A 239 3.69 20.06 6.23
N SER A 240 3.98 20.87 7.24
CA SER A 240 5.29 21.45 7.49
C SER A 240 5.70 21.15 8.92
N ARG A 241 6.81 20.45 9.12
CA ARG A 241 7.33 20.06 10.42
C ARG A 241 8.83 20.21 10.45
N SER A 242 9.37 20.53 11.63
CA SER A 242 10.80 20.65 11.82
C SER A 242 11.25 20.04 13.14
N GLU A 243 12.46 19.46 13.12
CA GLU A 243 13.12 18.92 14.29
C GLU A 243 14.55 19.45 14.38
N MET A 244 15.10 19.50 15.60
CA MET A 244 16.43 20.01 15.88
C MET A 244 17.41 18.86 16.11
N PHE A 245 18.52 18.89 15.37
CA PHE A 245 19.62 17.95 15.46
C PHE A 245 20.91 18.69 15.83
N SER A 246 21.92 17.96 16.26
CA SER A 246 23.21 18.53 16.63
C SER A 246 24.36 17.76 15.99
N THR A 247 25.46 18.45 15.72
CA THR A 247 26.71 17.78 15.32
C THR A 247 27.27 16.96 16.48
N VAL A 248 27.95 15.86 16.17
CA VAL A 248 28.47 14.90 17.14
C VAL A 248 29.98 15.02 17.38
N HIS A 249 30.66 15.76 16.51
CA HIS A 249 32.15 15.98 16.61
C HIS A 249 32.47 17.45 16.64
N ASP A 250 33.58 17.78 17.33
CA ASP A 250 34.16 19.11 17.29
C ASP A 250 34.62 19.46 15.88
N ASN A 251 34.40 20.71 15.48
CA ASN A 251 34.78 21.23 14.16
C ASN A 251 34.21 20.43 12.97
N GLN A 252 33.06 19.84 13.14
CA GLN A 252 32.38 19.10 12.08
C GLN A 252 31.94 20.07 10.97
N LYS A 253 32.53 19.95 9.79
CA LYS A 253 32.36 20.89 8.67
C LYS A 253 31.20 20.54 7.76
N GLU A 254 30.68 19.30 7.82
CA GLU A 254 29.62 18.80 6.97
C GLU A 254 28.74 17.80 7.69
N VAL A 255 27.50 17.71 7.24
CA VAL A 255 26.52 16.69 7.64
C VAL A 255 25.83 16.14 6.40
N GLU A 256 25.75 14.82 6.31
CA GLU A 256 24.93 14.14 5.35
C GLU A 256 23.53 13.89 5.94
N ILE A 257 22.51 14.34 5.24
CA ILE A 257 21.11 14.15 5.59
C ILE A 257 20.57 13.05 4.68
N GLU A 258 20.30 11.88 5.23
CA GLU A 258 19.63 10.77 4.55
C GLU A 258 18.16 10.72 4.97
N ILE A 259 17.26 10.73 3.99
CA ILE A 259 15.81 10.85 4.18
C ILE A 259 15.19 9.48 3.97
N TYR A 260 14.37 9.08 4.91
CA TYR A 260 13.72 7.78 4.96
C TYR A 260 12.21 7.91 5.14
N GLN A 261 11.52 6.91 4.62
CA GLN A 261 10.08 6.66 4.78
C GLN A 261 9.89 5.33 5.51
N GLY A 262 9.04 5.28 6.53
CA GLY A 262 8.72 4.04 7.25
C GLY A 262 8.44 4.27 8.72
N GLU A 263 8.19 3.16 9.43
CA GLU A 263 7.78 3.17 10.84
C GLU A 263 8.77 2.46 11.76
N ASN A 264 9.84 1.87 11.22
CA ASN A 264 10.82 1.17 12.02
C ASN A 264 11.81 2.16 12.66
N ASP A 265 12.17 1.91 13.92
CA ASP A 265 13.16 2.71 14.64
C ASP A 265 14.58 2.64 14.06
N ASP A 266 14.87 1.58 13.31
CA ASP A 266 16.12 1.36 12.60
C ASP A 266 15.93 1.63 11.11
N VAL A 267 16.63 2.63 10.55
CA VAL A 267 16.53 3.04 9.14
C VAL A 267 16.83 1.94 8.14
N ARG A 268 17.56 0.90 8.53
CA ARG A 268 17.87 -0.24 7.65
C ARG A 268 16.63 -1.06 7.23
N PHE A 269 15.54 -0.91 7.98
CA PHE A 269 14.23 -1.53 7.71
C PHE A 269 13.20 -0.54 7.17
N ASN A 270 13.64 0.70 6.87
CA ASN A 270 12.85 1.75 6.25
C ASN A 270 13.33 2.00 4.82
N HIS A 271 12.49 2.62 4.00
CA HIS A 271 12.83 2.94 2.61
C HIS A 271 13.55 4.28 2.52
N ARG A 272 14.78 4.30 1.93
CA ARG A 272 15.51 5.55 1.68
C ARG A 272 14.99 6.23 0.43
N ILE A 273 14.46 7.44 0.57
CA ILE A 273 13.85 8.22 -0.53
C ILE A 273 14.75 9.34 -1.06
N GLY A 274 15.83 9.68 -0.36
CA GLY A 274 16.76 10.70 -0.81
C GLY A 274 17.90 10.98 0.14
N ASN A 275 18.84 11.79 -0.31
CA ASN A 275 19.91 12.32 0.54
C ASN A 275 20.47 13.62 -0.03
N PHE A 276 21.07 14.42 0.83
CA PHE A 276 21.89 15.57 0.45
C PHE A 276 22.92 15.86 1.54
N ARG A 277 23.93 16.65 1.19
CA ARG A 277 25.01 17.03 2.13
C ARG A 277 25.04 18.55 2.29
N ILE A 278 25.03 19.04 3.52
CA ILE A 278 25.31 20.43 3.87
C ILE A 278 26.76 20.55 4.29
N THR A 279 27.51 21.47 3.66
CA THR A 279 28.94 21.70 3.87
C THR A 279 29.21 23.14 4.25
N GLY A 280 30.31 23.42 4.92
CA GLY A 280 30.68 24.78 5.33
C GLY A 280 30.07 25.20 6.68
N LEU A 281 29.76 24.23 7.53
CA LEU A 281 29.28 24.50 8.88
C LEU A 281 30.32 25.26 9.70
N ALA A 282 29.85 26.00 10.69
CA ALA A 282 30.69 26.76 11.60
C ALA A 282 31.70 25.86 12.33
N ASN A 283 32.89 26.39 12.51
CA ASN A 283 34.01 25.72 13.20
C ASN A 283 33.82 25.87 14.72
N VAL A 284 32.98 25.07 15.32
CA VAL A 284 32.63 25.12 16.74
C VAL A 284 32.69 23.72 17.35
N ALA A 285 32.61 23.63 18.68
CA ALA A 285 32.53 22.37 19.39
C ALA A 285 31.32 21.55 18.97
N ALA A 286 31.31 20.25 19.27
CA ALA A 286 30.17 19.37 19.12
C ALA A 286 28.90 19.98 19.76
N GLY A 287 27.74 19.67 19.20
CA GLY A 287 26.47 20.27 19.62
C GLY A 287 26.01 21.45 18.77
N ASN A 288 26.69 21.75 17.65
CA ASN A 288 26.22 22.74 16.68
C ASN A 288 24.84 22.38 16.15
N GLN A 289 23.85 23.25 16.30
CA GLN A 289 22.43 22.97 16.06
C GLN A 289 22.06 23.15 14.59
N LEU A 290 21.42 22.12 14.04
CA LEU A 290 20.79 22.13 12.73
C LEU A 290 19.29 21.91 12.87
N ILE A 291 18.51 22.75 12.21
CA ILE A 291 17.06 22.56 12.07
C ILE A 291 16.83 21.86 10.74
N VAL A 292 16.20 20.69 10.78
CA VAL A 292 15.76 19.98 9.58
C VAL A 292 14.26 20.13 9.48
N GLN A 293 13.81 20.74 8.38
CA GLN A 293 12.39 20.99 8.08
C GLN A 293 11.96 20.14 6.90
N CYS A 294 10.81 19.51 7.04
CA CYS A 294 10.11 18.75 5.99
C CYS A 294 8.82 19.47 5.63
N ASP A 295 8.72 19.93 4.39
CA ASP A 295 7.52 20.55 3.81
C ASP A 295 6.95 19.59 2.76
N LEU A 296 5.78 19.00 3.04
CA LEU A 296 5.08 18.06 2.19
C LEU A 296 3.79 18.70 1.67
N ASN A 297 3.65 18.79 0.35
CA ASN A 297 2.47 19.35 -0.29
C ASN A 297 1.40 18.29 -0.61
N LEU A 298 0.27 18.75 -1.17
CA LEU A 298 -0.85 17.89 -1.57
C LEU A 298 -0.51 16.92 -2.72
N ASP A 299 0.51 17.24 -3.51
CA ASP A 299 0.96 16.41 -4.65
C ASP A 299 1.97 15.33 -4.23
N GLY A 300 2.26 15.20 -2.93
CA GLY A 300 3.25 14.26 -2.42
C GLY A 300 4.70 14.69 -2.66
N ILE A 301 4.95 15.95 -2.99
CA ILE A 301 6.29 16.51 -3.16
C ILE A 301 6.82 16.93 -1.79
N LEU A 302 7.95 16.35 -1.42
CA LEU A 302 8.65 16.62 -0.16
C LEU A 302 9.86 17.52 -0.41
N LYS A 303 9.86 18.70 0.22
CA LYS A 303 11.06 19.54 0.32
C LYS A 303 11.66 19.38 1.70
N VAL A 304 12.92 18.96 1.76
CA VAL A 304 13.70 18.86 3.01
C VAL A 304 14.76 19.94 3.03
N THR A 305 14.71 20.77 4.05
CA THR A 305 15.66 21.88 4.26
C THR A 305 16.43 21.67 5.55
N ALA A 306 17.76 21.67 5.48
CA ALA A 306 18.63 21.73 6.66
C ALA A 306 19.20 23.15 6.80
N LYS A 307 19.07 23.72 8.01
CA LYS A 307 19.54 25.06 8.34
C LYS A 307 20.39 25.03 9.59
N GLU A 308 21.64 25.50 9.49
CA GLU A 308 22.47 25.75 10.65
C GLU A 308 21.96 26.98 11.43
N LYS A 309 21.72 26.82 12.72
CA LYS A 309 21.16 27.88 13.56
C LYS A 309 22.11 29.03 13.77
N ALA A 310 23.41 28.73 13.91
CA ALA A 310 24.45 29.71 14.24
C ALA A 310 24.72 30.71 13.10
N THR A 311 24.82 30.24 11.88
CA THR A 311 25.20 31.06 10.69
C THR A 311 24.05 31.37 9.77
N GLY A 312 22.96 30.59 9.88
CA GLY A 312 21.85 30.66 8.93
C GLY A 312 22.12 29.93 7.60
N LEU A 313 23.30 29.29 7.46
CA LEU A 313 23.59 28.44 6.30
C LEU A 313 22.50 27.39 6.09
N LYS A 314 21.97 27.30 4.88
CA LYS A 314 20.91 26.35 4.55
C LYS A 314 21.19 25.63 3.23
N LYS A 315 20.70 24.41 3.15
CA LYS A 315 20.63 23.62 1.93
C LYS A 315 19.32 22.82 1.92
N ASP A 316 18.78 22.60 0.75
CA ASP A 316 17.55 21.83 0.57
C ASP A 316 17.65 20.85 -0.60
N VAL A 317 16.77 19.88 -0.57
CA VAL A 317 16.48 18.94 -1.65
C VAL A 317 14.97 18.83 -1.83
N THR A 318 14.52 18.67 -3.06
CA THR A 318 13.13 18.35 -3.39
C THR A 318 13.06 16.92 -3.88
N ILE A 319 12.13 16.15 -3.32
CA ILE A 319 11.89 14.75 -3.65
C ILE A 319 10.48 14.68 -4.23
N GLU A 320 10.38 14.35 -5.51
CA GLU A 320 9.12 14.06 -6.16
C GLU A 320 8.67 12.65 -5.78
N ASN A 321 7.36 12.44 -5.66
CA ASN A 321 6.77 11.17 -5.29
C ASN A 321 7.25 10.60 -3.93
N ALA A 322 7.47 11.46 -2.94
CA ALA A 322 7.94 11.06 -1.61
C ALA A 322 6.98 10.09 -0.88
N LEU A 323 5.75 9.96 -1.34
CA LEU A 323 4.73 9.04 -0.82
C LEU A 323 4.61 7.75 -1.64
N ALA A 324 5.29 7.64 -2.78
CA ALA A 324 5.27 6.45 -3.62
C ALA A 324 6.14 5.32 -3.05
N HIS A 325 5.69 4.08 -3.23
CA HIS A 325 6.42 2.89 -2.81
C HIS A 325 7.42 2.37 -3.85
N PHE A 326 7.46 2.97 -5.05
CA PHE A 326 8.28 2.47 -6.15
C PHE A 326 9.55 3.29 -6.33
N GLU A 327 10.68 2.61 -6.44
CA GLU A 327 11.92 3.25 -6.87
C GLU A 327 11.82 3.73 -8.33
N GLY A 328 12.45 4.86 -8.65
CA GLY A 328 12.47 5.39 -10.01
C GLY A 328 12.97 4.39 -11.06
N ALA A 329 13.85 3.45 -10.66
CA ALA A 329 14.33 2.35 -11.48
C ALA A 329 13.23 1.32 -11.81
N GLU A 330 12.32 1.03 -10.88
CA GLU A 330 11.19 0.12 -11.09
C GLU A 330 10.15 0.73 -12.03
N ILE A 331 9.88 2.03 -11.88
CA ILE A 331 8.99 2.77 -12.78
C ILE A 331 9.59 2.81 -14.18
N ALA A 332 10.89 3.06 -14.34
CA ALA A 332 11.58 3.05 -15.63
C ALA A 332 11.54 1.66 -16.28
N ALA A 333 11.79 0.59 -15.51
CA ALA A 333 11.71 -0.78 -16.01
C ALA A 333 10.28 -1.23 -16.37
N ALA A 334 9.27 -0.73 -15.64
CA ALA A 334 7.87 -0.97 -15.98
C ALA A 334 7.46 -0.22 -17.28
N ARG A 335 7.92 1.03 -17.44
CA ARG A 335 7.71 1.83 -18.64
C ARG A 335 8.35 1.18 -19.86
N GLU A 336 9.61 0.75 -19.77
CA GLU A 336 10.31 0.04 -20.85
C GLU A 336 9.64 -1.29 -21.23
N ARG A 337 9.01 -1.99 -20.26
CA ARG A 337 8.20 -3.18 -20.54
C ARG A 337 6.90 -2.85 -21.28
N LEU A 338 6.23 -1.77 -20.91
CA LEU A 338 5.03 -1.29 -21.60
C LEU A 338 5.34 -0.84 -23.04
N ASP A 339 6.40 -0.08 -23.23
CA ASP A 339 6.84 0.38 -24.55
C ASP A 339 7.16 -0.82 -25.47
N ARG A 340 7.87 -1.84 -24.97
CA ARG A 340 8.14 -3.08 -25.74
C ARG A 340 6.85 -3.86 -26.09
N LEU A 341 5.86 -3.87 -25.23
CA LEU A 341 4.58 -4.52 -25.51
C LEU A 341 3.78 -3.74 -26.57
N TRP A 342 3.89 -2.41 -26.57
CA TRP A 342 3.24 -1.53 -27.55
C TRP A 342 3.88 -1.66 -28.93
N ASP A 343 5.20 -1.59 -29.00
CA ASP A 343 5.97 -1.76 -30.26
C ASP A 343 5.78 -3.16 -30.87
N SER A 344 5.58 -4.20 -30.05
CA SER A 344 5.31 -5.56 -30.54
C SER A 344 3.89 -5.73 -31.08
N SER A 345 2.93 -4.87 -30.71
CA SER A 345 1.56 -4.89 -31.25
C SER A 345 1.44 -4.18 -32.60
N GLU A 346 2.25 -3.13 -32.84
CA GLU A 346 2.31 -2.45 -34.15
C GLU A 346 3.07 -3.25 -35.25
N ALA A 347 3.93 -4.19 -34.86
CA ALA A 347 4.65 -5.07 -35.77
C ALA A 347 3.83 -6.30 -36.23
N ALA A 348 2.61 -6.47 -35.72
CA ALA A 348 1.73 -7.61 -35.98
C ALA A 348 0.49 -7.24 -36.84
N GLU A 349 0.36 -5.98 -37.29
CA GLU A 349 -0.55 -5.52 -38.35
C GLU A 349 0.21 -5.34 -39.66
#